data_ded953d18f56adb13a061950821e79d8
#
_entry.id   ded953d18f56adb13a061950821e79d8
#
_cell.length_a   1.000
_cell.length_b   1.000
_cell.length_c   1.000
_cell.angle_alpha   90.00
_cell.angle_beta   90.00
_cell.angle_gamma   90.00
#
_symmetry.space_group_name_H-M   'P 1'
#
loop_
_entity.id
_entity.type
_entity.pdbx_description
1 polymer ?
#
loop_
_entity_poly.entity_id
_entity_poly.type
_entity_poly.pdbx_seq_one_letter_code
_entity_poly.pdbx_strand_id
1 'polypeptide(L)'
;MSILDETPIAPQKRRRRAPDELRREAMVSARQLLIEAGPTAITLKAVGDDIGVTHANLIHHFGSAAGLQSALMESMVRDLANALDAAVAQLRSDTGAPRALVDAVFDAFDQGGAGRLAAWIALSGDLGHLEPVRAAVHDLVEAIVEKFAAEGEQTHGRVTSAVLFIALCAFGDAVIGAPLRDMLDRDEDSARKIVARLLPTFLF
;
A
#
# COMPACT_ATOMS: atom_id res chain seq x y z
N MET A 1 5.31 -30.07 59.54
CA MET A 1 5.49 -30.58 58.17
C MET A 1 4.28 -30.10 57.39
N SER A 2 4.44 -28.89 56.77
CA SER A 2 3.33 -28.17 56.13
C SER A 2 3.39 -28.44 54.63
N ILE A 3 2.33 -29.08 54.13
CA ILE A 3 2.18 -29.40 52.71
C ILE A 3 1.66 -28.10 52.05
N LEU A 4 2.47 -27.48 51.21
CA LEU A 4 2.08 -26.35 50.36
C LEU A 4 1.09 -26.85 49.28
N ASP A 5 -0.13 -26.34 49.37
CA ASP A 5 -1.20 -26.55 48.42
C ASP A 5 -0.88 -25.74 47.13
N GLU A 6 -0.32 -26.39 46.13
CA GLU A 6 -0.13 -25.84 44.80
C GLU A 6 -1.47 -25.87 44.03
N THR A 7 -2.20 -24.82 44.10
CA THR A 7 -3.39 -24.62 43.27
C THR A 7 -2.97 -24.47 41.80
N PRO A 8 -3.42 -25.31 40.86
CA PRO A 8 -3.10 -25.18 39.44
C PRO A 8 -3.69 -23.90 38.88
N ILE A 9 -2.84 -23.00 38.35
CA ILE A 9 -3.28 -21.80 37.62
C ILE A 9 -4.00 -22.30 36.37
N ALA A 10 -5.33 -22.16 36.35
CA ALA A 10 -6.15 -22.47 35.18
C ALA A 10 -5.66 -21.67 33.96
N PRO A 11 -5.56 -22.28 32.75
CA PRO A 11 -5.15 -21.57 31.56
C PRO A 11 -6.16 -20.48 31.27
N GLN A 12 -5.69 -19.20 31.26
CA GLN A 12 -6.50 -18.05 30.89
C GLN A 12 -7.04 -18.30 29.47
N LYS A 13 -8.35 -18.41 29.33
CA LYS A 13 -9.05 -18.47 28.05
C LYS A 13 -8.65 -17.22 27.25
N ARG A 14 -7.80 -17.36 26.22
CA ARG A 14 -7.46 -16.27 25.28
C ARG A 14 -8.76 -15.66 24.78
N ARG A 15 -8.97 -14.39 25.11
CA ARG A 15 -10.14 -13.60 24.67
C ARG A 15 -10.22 -13.70 23.15
N ARG A 16 -11.33 -14.16 22.62
CA ARG A 16 -11.55 -14.31 21.19
C ARG A 16 -11.52 -12.90 20.58
N ARG A 17 -10.49 -12.56 19.81
CA ARG A 17 -10.37 -11.27 19.11
C ARG A 17 -11.53 -11.11 18.14
N ALA A 18 -12.01 -9.87 17.97
CA ALA A 18 -12.98 -9.57 16.93
C ALA A 18 -12.33 -9.78 15.55
N PRO A 19 -13.08 -10.25 14.53
CA PRO A 19 -12.53 -10.48 13.18
C PRO A 19 -11.80 -9.28 12.59
N ASP A 20 -12.34 -8.07 12.78
CA ASP A 20 -11.75 -6.82 12.27
C ASP A 20 -10.47 -6.42 13.02
N GLU A 21 -10.40 -6.72 14.32
CA GLU A 21 -9.20 -6.49 15.13
C GLU A 21 -8.06 -7.40 14.67
N LEU A 22 -8.34 -8.67 14.44
CA LEU A 22 -7.37 -9.62 13.91
C LEU A 22 -6.87 -9.21 12.52
N ARG A 23 -7.79 -8.78 11.63
CA ARG A 23 -7.43 -8.33 10.28
C ARG A 23 -6.50 -7.11 10.35
N ARG A 24 -6.77 -6.13 11.22
CA ARG A 24 -5.90 -4.96 11.41
C ARG A 24 -4.52 -5.34 11.94
N GLU A 25 -4.45 -6.19 12.97
CA GLU A 25 -3.18 -6.68 13.51
C GLU A 25 -2.35 -7.41 12.44
N ALA A 26 -3.00 -8.26 11.65
CA ALA A 26 -2.35 -8.98 10.55
C ALA A 26 -1.79 -8.03 9.47
N MET A 27 -2.51 -6.94 9.14
CA MET A 27 -2.01 -5.94 8.19
C MET A 27 -0.80 -5.17 8.74
N VAL A 28 -0.80 -4.82 10.03
CA VAL A 28 0.35 -4.16 10.66
C VAL A 28 1.58 -5.06 10.62
N SER A 29 1.43 -6.32 11.04
CA SER A 29 2.50 -7.32 10.99
C SER A 29 3.01 -7.58 9.57
N ALA A 30 2.11 -7.77 8.61
CA ALA A 30 2.48 -7.99 7.21
C ALA A 30 3.25 -6.79 6.61
N ARG A 31 2.86 -5.56 6.95
CA ARG A 31 3.56 -4.34 6.53
C ARG A 31 4.97 -4.26 7.13
N GLN A 32 5.11 -4.59 8.40
CA GLN A 32 6.42 -4.62 9.05
C GLN A 32 7.34 -5.66 8.39
N LEU A 33 6.85 -6.88 8.17
CA LEU A 33 7.60 -7.92 7.45
C LEU A 33 7.99 -7.50 6.03
N LEU A 34 7.10 -6.78 5.32
CA LEU A 34 7.41 -6.24 3.99
C LEU A 34 8.61 -5.29 4.02
N ILE A 35 8.62 -4.37 4.98
CA ILE A 35 9.68 -3.35 5.08
C ILE A 35 10.99 -3.97 5.53
N GLU A 36 10.98 -4.84 6.54
CA GLU A 36 12.17 -5.41 7.17
C GLU A 36 12.81 -6.52 6.33
N ALA A 37 11.99 -7.41 5.74
CA ALA A 37 12.47 -8.63 5.10
C ALA A 37 11.99 -8.82 3.65
N GLY A 38 11.16 -7.89 3.14
CA GLY A 38 10.66 -7.93 1.77
C GLY A 38 9.43 -8.81 1.56
N PRO A 39 8.89 -8.83 0.32
CA PRO A 39 7.60 -9.45 0.03
C PRO A 39 7.57 -10.97 0.23
N THR A 40 8.69 -11.67 0.10
CA THR A 40 8.80 -13.11 0.33
C THR A 40 8.58 -13.51 1.80
N ALA A 41 8.80 -12.58 2.73
CA ALA A 41 8.56 -12.80 4.16
C ALA A 41 7.07 -12.76 4.53
N ILE A 42 6.21 -12.19 3.68
CA ILE A 42 4.77 -12.07 3.93
C ILE A 42 4.11 -13.43 3.69
N THR A 43 4.11 -14.27 4.70
CA THR A 43 3.44 -15.56 4.69
C THR A 43 2.41 -15.65 5.81
N LEU A 44 1.38 -16.48 5.63
CA LEU A 44 0.38 -16.71 6.68
C LEU A 44 1.02 -17.25 7.98
N LYS A 45 2.10 -18.04 7.83
CA LYS A 45 2.83 -18.56 8.99
C LYS A 45 3.56 -17.44 9.73
N ALA A 46 4.36 -16.64 9.02
CA ALA A 46 5.16 -15.58 9.65
C ALA A 46 4.27 -14.55 10.36
N VAL A 47 3.19 -14.10 9.70
CA VAL A 47 2.21 -13.18 10.31
C VAL A 47 1.51 -13.85 11.50
N GLY A 48 1.14 -15.14 11.38
CA GLY A 48 0.49 -15.86 12.48
C GLY A 48 1.38 -16.00 13.70
N ASP A 49 2.64 -16.31 13.51
CA ASP A 49 3.65 -16.43 14.58
C ASP A 49 3.85 -15.05 15.27
N ASP A 50 3.94 -13.96 14.51
CA ASP A 50 4.14 -12.61 15.03
C ASP A 50 2.97 -12.11 15.89
N ILE A 51 1.73 -12.26 15.42
CA ILE A 51 0.54 -11.81 16.15
C ILE A 51 -0.05 -12.88 17.10
N GLY A 52 0.59 -14.05 17.18
CA GLY A 52 0.22 -15.14 18.09
C GLY A 52 -1.12 -15.81 17.75
N VAL A 53 -1.40 -16.02 16.46
CA VAL A 53 -2.58 -16.76 15.97
C VAL A 53 -2.16 -17.94 15.12
N THR A 54 -3.06 -18.92 14.94
CA THR A 54 -2.79 -20.09 14.13
C THR A 54 -2.86 -19.77 12.63
N HIS A 55 -2.05 -20.47 11.84
CA HIS A 55 -2.10 -20.43 10.37
C HIS A 55 -3.53 -20.70 9.84
N ALA A 56 -4.26 -21.66 10.42
CA ALA A 56 -5.63 -21.97 10.05
C ALA A 56 -6.59 -20.77 10.24
N ASN A 57 -6.37 -19.97 11.27
CA ASN A 57 -7.16 -18.77 11.50
C ASN A 57 -6.92 -17.73 10.39
N LEU A 58 -5.67 -17.52 9.99
CA LEU A 58 -5.35 -16.60 8.90
C LEU A 58 -5.82 -17.10 7.53
N ILE A 59 -5.79 -18.43 7.27
CA ILE A 59 -6.43 -19.00 6.07
C ILE A 59 -7.91 -18.64 6.01
N HIS A 60 -8.62 -18.71 7.12
CA HIS A 60 -10.04 -18.33 7.15
C HIS A 60 -10.28 -16.86 6.77
N HIS A 61 -9.36 -15.96 7.11
CA HIS A 61 -9.49 -14.52 6.84
C HIS A 61 -8.97 -14.09 5.46
N PHE A 62 -7.92 -14.74 4.95
CA PHE A 62 -7.20 -14.30 3.74
C PHE A 62 -7.17 -15.36 2.63
N GLY A 63 -7.56 -16.58 2.92
CA GLY A 63 -7.56 -17.69 1.98
C GLY A 63 -6.17 -18.26 1.69
N SER A 64 -5.22 -17.41 1.30
CA SER A 64 -3.88 -17.78 0.89
C SER A 64 -2.85 -16.69 1.24
N ALA A 65 -1.56 -16.98 1.03
CA ALA A 65 -0.50 -15.97 1.12
C ALA A 65 -0.71 -14.87 0.07
N ALA A 66 -1.12 -15.21 -1.15
CA ALA A 66 -1.47 -14.24 -2.19
C ALA A 66 -2.66 -13.36 -1.77
N GLY A 67 -3.69 -13.94 -1.15
CA GLY A 67 -4.82 -13.17 -0.59
C GLY A 67 -4.39 -12.21 0.53
N LEU A 68 -3.47 -12.61 1.41
CA LEU A 68 -2.88 -11.75 2.43
C LEU A 68 -2.09 -10.59 1.80
N GLN A 69 -1.25 -10.87 0.80
CA GLN A 69 -0.46 -9.87 0.07
C GLN A 69 -1.35 -8.88 -0.68
N SER A 70 -2.42 -9.37 -1.30
CA SER A 70 -3.42 -8.55 -1.97
C SER A 70 -4.18 -7.64 -0.99
N ALA A 71 -4.57 -8.17 0.18
CA ALA A 71 -5.20 -7.37 1.23
C ALA A 71 -4.26 -6.31 1.80
N LEU A 72 -2.95 -6.60 1.90
CA LEU A 72 -1.96 -5.61 2.27
C LEU A 72 -1.86 -4.50 1.20
N MET A 73 -1.77 -4.86 -0.08
CA MET A 73 -1.73 -3.88 -1.17
C MET A 73 -3.00 -3.01 -1.19
N GLU A 74 -4.18 -3.61 -1.03
CA GLU A 74 -5.45 -2.86 -0.88
C GLU A 74 -5.37 -1.83 0.25
N SER A 75 -4.89 -2.23 1.42
CA SER A 75 -4.71 -1.32 2.56
C SER A 75 -3.75 -0.18 2.23
N MET A 76 -2.64 -0.45 1.53
CA MET A 76 -1.67 0.56 1.14
C MET A 76 -2.25 1.57 0.14
N VAL A 77 -3.06 1.11 -0.81
CA VAL A 77 -3.76 2.01 -1.76
C VAL A 77 -4.75 2.91 -1.02
N ARG A 78 -5.51 2.37 -0.06
CA ARG A 78 -6.45 3.16 0.76
C ARG A 78 -5.74 4.19 1.65
N ASP A 79 -4.62 3.80 2.25
CA ASP A 79 -3.81 4.73 3.05
C ASP A 79 -3.26 5.87 2.18
N LEU A 80 -2.80 5.56 0.98
CA LEU A 80 -2.35 6.55 0.00
C LEU A 80 -3.50 7.47 -0.42
N ALA A 81 -4.69 6.92 -0.71
CA ALA A 81 -5.87 7.72 -1.06
C ALA A 81 -6.19 8.76 0.03
N ASN A 82 -6.17 8.35 1.30
CA ASN A 82 -6.39 9.24 2.43
C ASN A 82 -5.30 10.33 2.54
N ALA A 83 -4.04 9.97 2.30
CA ALA A 83 -2.92 10.92 2.34
C ALA A 83 -2.98 11.95 1.20
N LEU A 84 -3.51 11.56 0.04
CA LEU A 84 -3.60 12.43 -1.14
C LEU A 84 -4.81 13.38 -1.10
N ASP A 85 -5.80 13.14 -0.25
CA ASP A 85 -7.07 13.87 -0.27
C ASP A 85 -6.88 15.40 -0.19
N ALA A 86 -6.07 15.88 0.75
CA ALA A 86 -5.76 17.30 0.92
C ALA A 86 -4.92 17.87 -0.24
N ALA A 87 -3.92 17.11 -0.72
CA ALA A 87 -3.03 17.55 -1.80
C ALA A 87 -3.79 17.69 -3.12
N VAL A 88 -4.69 16.75 -3.43
CA VAL A 88 -5.53 16.82 -4.63
C VAL A 88 -6.47 18.02 -4.58
N ALA A 89 -7.07 18.32 -3.43
CA ALA A 89 -7.95 19.48 -3.27
C ALA A 89 -7.22 20.82 -3.52
N GLN A 90 -5.92 20.87 -3.30
CA GLN A 90 -5.09 22.08 -3.43
C GLN A 90 -4.40 22.23 -4.80
N LEU A 91 -4.49 21.25 -5.69
CA LEU A 91 -3.76 21.24 -6.98
C LEU A 91 -3.95 22.50 -7.83
N ARG A 92 -5.09 23.19 -7.70
CA ARG A 92 -5.40 24.42 -8.44
C ARG A 92 -4.95 25.71 -7.77
N SER A 93 -4.90 25.72 -6.46
CA SER A 93 -4.67 26.92 -5.65
C SER A 93 -3.25 27.04 -5.10
N ASP A 94 -2.53 25.91 -5.03
CA ASP A 94 -1.17 25.87 -4.50
C ASP A 94 -0.19 25.30 -5.55
N THR A 95 0.79 26.12 -5.93
CA THR A 95 1.85 25.72 -6.87
C THR A 95 2.76 24.61 -6.34
N GLY A 96 2.78 24.39 -5.03
CA GLY A 96 3.51 23.30 -4.37
C GLY A 96 2.76 21.98 -4.35
N ALA A 97 1.43 21.99 -4.55
CA ALA A 97 0.60 20.80 -4.41
C ALA A 97 0.97 19.66 -5.39
N PRO A 98 1.35 19.89 -6.66
CA PRO A 98 1.81 18.82 -7.54
C PRO A 98 3.04 18.11 -7.01
N ARG A 99 3.97 18.85 -6.39
CA ARG A 99 5.17 18.26 -5.79
C ARG A 99 4.81 17.44 -4.55
N ALA A 100 3.99 17.95 -3.66
CA ALA A 100 3.56 17.23 -2.45
C ALA A 100 2.82 15.92 -2.79
N LEU A 101 1.98 15.94 -3.84
CA LEU A 101 1.29 14.76 -4.34
C LEU A 101 2.28 13.72 -4.88
N VAL A 102 3.24 14.15 -5.69
CA VAL A 102 4.29 13.25 -6.23
C VAL A 102 5.11 12.65 -5.10
N ASP A 103 5.53 13.45 -4.12
CA ASP A 103 6.32 12.95 -2.98
C ASP A 103 5.53 11.89 -2.19
N ALA A 104 4.25 12.12 -1.91
CA ALA A 104 3.42 11.15 -1.20
C ALA A 104 3.29 9.81 -1.96
N VAL A 105 3.11 9.86 -3.29
CA VAL A 105 3.03 8.64 -4.11
C VAL A 105 4.37 7.91 -4.16
N PHE A 106 5.47 8.63 -4.43
CA PHE A 106 6.80 8.04 -4.49
C PHE A 106 7.22 7.42 -3.15
N ASP A 107 6.94 8.10 -2.03
CA ASP A 107 7.23 7.57 -0.70
C ASP A 107 6.42 6.30 -0.40
N ALA A 108 5.16 6.22 -0.81
CA ALA A 108 4.35 5.02 -0.66
C ALA A 108 4.94 3.83 -1.45
N PHE A 109 5.46 4.06 -2.65
CA PHE A 109 6.07 3.02 -3.47
C PHE A 109 7.46 2.61 -2.96
N ASP A 110 8.30 3.54 -2.54
CA ASP A 110 9.65 3.30 -2.07
C ASP A 110 9.67 2.92 -0.58
N GLN A 111 9.56 3.88 0.32
CA GLN A 111 9.65 3.68 1.78
C GLN A 111 8.48 2.85 2.33
N GLY A 112 7.28 3.04 1.79
CA GLY A 112 6.10 2.26 2.13
C GLY A 112 6.15 0.81 1.65
N GLY A 113 7.06 0.48 0.73
CA GLY A 113 7.26 -0.88 0.20
C GLY A 113 6.24 -1.32 -0.86
N ALA A 114 5.32 -0.45 -1.30
CA ALA A 114 4.31 -0.81 -2.30
C ALA A 114 4.94 -1.22 -3.64
N GLY A 115 6.04 -0.59 -4.06
CA GLY A 115 6.76 -0.95 -5.28
C GLY A 115 7.32 -2.37 -5.24
N ARG A 116 7.94 -2.76 -4.13
CA ARG A 116 8.47 -4.13 -3.95
C ARG A 116 7.36 -5.17 -3.92
N LEU A 117 6.26 -4.87 -3.24
CA LEU A 117 5.11 -5.77 -3.18
C LEU A 117 4.42 -5.89 -4.54
N ALA A 118 4.24 -4.79 -5.27
CA ALA A 118 3.67 -4.79 -6.63
C ALA A 118 4.52 -5.59 -7.62
N ALA A 119 5.85 -5.41 -7.59
CA ALA A 119 6.78 -6.20 -8.41
C ALA A 119 6.67 -7.70 -8.10
N TRP A 120 6.63 -8.06 -6.82
CA TRP A 120 6.47 -9.44 -6.39
C TRP A 120 5.16 -10.07 -6.89
N ILE A 121 4.03 -9.39 -6.72
CA ILE A 121 2.72 -9.85 -7.18
C ILE A 121 2.73 -10.02 -8.70
N ALA A 122 3.25 -9.04 -9.45
CA ALA A 122 3.31 -9.10 -10.90
C ALA A 122 4.17 -10.26 -11.42
N LEU A 123 5.32 -10.51 -10.79
CA LEU A 123 6.26 -11.56 -11.18
C LEU A 123 5.81 -12.97 -10.73
N SER A 124 5.02 -13.08 -9.67
CA SER A 124 4.47 -14.36 -9.21
C SER A 124 3.45 -14.96 -10.19
N GLY A 125 2.87 -14.13 -11.08
CA GLY A 125 1.86 -14.54 -12.04
C GLY A 125 0.47 -14.83 -11.42
N ASP A 126 0.32 -14.74 -10.11
CA ASP A 126 -0.94 -14.96 -9.40
C ASP A 126 -1.73 -13.64 -9.28
N LEU A 127 -2.31 -13.21 -10.39
CA LEU A 127 -3.11 -11.99 -10.46
C LEU A 127 -4.59 -12.21 -10.06
N GLY A 128 -4.99 -13.45 -9.78
CA GLY A 128 -6.38 -13.80 -9.45
C GLY A 128 -6.90 -13.18 -8.15
N HIS A 129 -6.02 -12.75 -7.28
CA HIS A 129 -6.35 -12.15 -5.98
C HIS A 129 -6.37 -10.61 -5.99
N LEU A 130 -6.19 -9.94 -7.15
CA LEU A 130 -6.07 -8.48 -7.23
C LEU A 130 -7.42 -7.72 -7.24
N GLU A 131 -8.55 -8.40 -7.15
CA GLU A 131 -9.86 -7.74 -7.15
C GLU A 131 -10.02 -6.69 -6.04
N PRO A 132 -9.57 -6.92 -4.78
CA PRO A 132 -9.60 -5.89 -3.74
C PRO A 132 -8.72 -4.67 -4.06
N VAL A 133 -7.58 -4.90 -4.71
CA VAL A 133 -6.68 -3.81 -5.15
C VAL A 133 -7.33 -3.02 -6.27
N ARG A 134 -7.96 -3.68 -7.23
CA ARG A 134 -8.71 -3.05 -8.33
C ARG A 134 -9.79 -2.13 -7.79
N ALA A 135 -10.60 -2.62 -6.85
CA ALA A 135 -11.64 -1.82 -6.22
C ALA A 135 -11.06 -0.58 -5.52
N ALA A 136 -9.98 -0.74 -4.73
CA ALA A 136 -9.35 0.38 -4.03
C ALA A 136 -8.76 1.44 -5.00
N VAL A 137 -8.17 1.01 -6.11
CA VAL A 137 -7.68 1.94 -7.15
C VAL A 137 -8.83 2.65 -7.85
N HIS A 138 -9.93 1.95 -8.12
CA HIS A 138 -11.14 2.56 -8.69
C HIS A 138 -11.71 3.62 -7.74
N ASP A 139 -11.89 3.30 -6.45
CA ASP A 139 -12.36 4.24 -5.44
C ASP A 139 -11.45 5.49 -5.35
N LEU A 140 -10.12 5.31 -5.42
CA LEU A 140 -9.17 6.42 -5.48
C LEU A 140 -9.38 7.32 -6.69
N VAL A 141 -9.55 6.73 -7.88
CA VAL A 141 -9.79 7.49 -9.12
C VAL A 141 -11.10 8.27 -9.02
N GLU A 142 -12.19 7.65 -8.58
CA GLU A 142 -13.48 8.32 -8.43
C GLU A 142 -13.42 9.47 -7.42
N ALA A 143 -12.76 9.28 -6.27
CA ALA A 143 -12.57 10.34 -5.30
C ALA A 143 -11.80 11.55 -5.85
N ILE A 144 -10.82 11.30 -6.75
CA ILE A 144 -10.10 12.37 -7.43
C ILE A 144 -11.01 13.04 -8.48
N VAL A 145 -11.74 12.26 -9.29
CA VAL A 145 -12.67 12.76 -10.30
C VAL A 145 -13.72 13.69 -9.70
N GLU A 146 -14.30 13.32 -8.55
CA GLU A 146 -15.27 14.16 -7.84
C GLU A 146 -14.70 15.56 -7.52
N LYS A 147 -13.42 15.67 -7.17
CA LYS A 147 -12.78 16.96 -6.88
C LYS A 147 -12.58 17.84 -8.12
N PHE A 148 -12.59 17.23 -9.30
CA PHE A 148 -12.46 17.91 -10.60
C PHE A 148 -13.77 17.94 -11.40
N ALA A 149 -14.89 17.54 -10.83
CA ALA A 149 -16.18 17.37 -11.53
C ALA A 149 -16.68 18.61 -12.30
N ALA A 150 -16.21 19.81 -11.95
CA ALA A 150 -16.54 21.05 -12.65
C ALA A 150 -15.89 21.19 -14.05
N GLU A 151 -15.00 20.27 -14.46
CA GLU A 151 -14.18 20.40 -15.68
C GLU A 151 -14.75 19.68 -16.91
N GLY A 152 -15.90 19.01 -16.80
CA GLY A 152 -16.62 18.42 -17.93
C GLY A 152 -16.32 16.94 -18.20
N GLU A 153 -16.84 16.40 -19.31
CA GLU A 153 -16.86 14.96 -19.64
C GLU A 153 -15.48 14.30 -19.78
N GLN A 154 -14.41 15.06 -20.02
CA GLN A 154 -13.06 14.51 -20.20
C GLN A 154 -12.29 14.33 -18.89
N THR A 155 -12.85 14.74 -17.75
CA THR A 155 -12.17 14.71 -16.45
C THR A 155 -11.73 13.31 -16.06
N HIS A 156 -12.59 12.31 -16.20
CA HIS A 156 -12.27 10.93 -15.86
C HIS A 156 -11.06 10.40 -16.66
N GLY A 157 -11.00 10.65 -17.97
CA GLY A 157 -9.88 10.23 -18.81
C GLY A 157 -8.57 10.93 -18.45
N ARG A 158 -8.62 12.21 -18.07
CA ARG A 158 -7.45 12.98 -17.60
C ARG A 158 -6.94 12.45 -16.27
N VAL A 159 -7.82 12.24 -15.30
CA VAL A 159 -7.46 11.71 -13.98
C VAL A 159 -6.87 10.29 -14.10
N THR A 160 -7.51 9.40 -14.85
CA THR A 160 -6.98 8.04 -15.06
C THR A 160 -5.60 8.04 -15.71
N SER A 161 -5.37 8.94 -16.69
CA SER A 161 -4.06 9.10 -17.33
C SER A 161 -3.01 9.62 -16.35
N ALA A 162 -3.36 10.60 -15.51
CA ALA A 162 -2.48 11.14 -14.48
C ALA A 162 -2.11 10.07 -13.44
N VAL A 163 -3.10 9.31 -12.96
CA VAL A 163 -2.89 8.20 -12.00
C VAL A 163 -2.00 7.13 -12.60
N LEU A 164 -2.25 6.72 -13.85
CA LEU A 164 -1.41 5.74 -14.55
C LEU A 164 0.04 6.23 -14.69
N PHE A 165 0.21 7.48 -15.13
CA PHE A 165 1.54 8.07 -15.34
C PHE A 165 2.35 8.11 -14.03
N ILE A 166 1.76 8.68 -12.95
CA ILE A 166 2.49 8.83 -11.69
C ILE A 166 2.78 7.46 -11.03
N ALA A 167 1.83 6.51 -11.11
CA ALA A 167 2.02 5.18 -10.55
C ALA A 167 3.13 4.40 -11.27
N LEU A 168 3.20 4.47 -12.61
CA LEU A 168 4.27 3.85 -13.38
C LEU A 168 5.63 4.48 -13.09
N CYS A 169 5.70 5.82 -12.96
CA CYS A 169 6.95 6.50 -12.61
C CYS A 169 7.42 6.15 -11.20
N ALA A 170 6.52 6.17 -10.20
CA ALA A 170 6.86 5.82 -8.82
C ALA A 170 7.24 4.34 -8.69
N PHE A 171 6.53 3.44 -9.37
CA PHE A 171 6.88 2.01 -9.42
C PHE A 171 8.27 1.79 -10.04
N GLY A 172 8.54 2.40 -11.20
CA GLY A 172 9.84 2.29 -11.88
C GLY A 172 10.96 2.83 -11.00
N ASP A 173 10.76 3.97 -10.35
CA ASP A 173 11.73 4.58 -9.45
C ASP A 173 12.02 3.69 -8.23
N ALA A 174 11.00 3.11 -7.61
CA ALA A 174 11.16 2.21 -6.46
C ALA A 174 11.88 0.88 -6.80
N VAL A 175 11.79 0.40 -8.06
CA VAL A 175 12.36 -0.90 -8.47
C VAL A 175 13.75 -0.75 -9.06
N ILE A 176 13.96 0.23 -9.96
CA ILE A 176 15.20 0.41 -10.71
C ILE A 176 15.75 1.84 -10.68
N GLY A 177 15.10 2.74 -9.94
CA GLY A 177 15.43 4.17 -9.99
C GLY A 177 16.85 4.48 -9.53
N ALA A 178 17.29 3.88 -8.41
CA ALA A 178 18.65 4.14 -7.89
C ALA A 178 19.77 3.78 -8.90
N PRO A 179 19.86 2.56 -9.44
CA PRO A 179 20.87 2.24 -10.43
C PRO A 179 20.71 3.05 -11.73
N LEU A 180 19.49 3.37 -12.15
CA LEU A 180 19.25 4.16 -13.35
C LEU A 180 19.72 5.62 -13.17
N ARG A 181 19.50 6.22 -12.03
CA ARG A 181 19.99 7.56 -11.71
C ARG A 181 21.51 7.62 -11.66
N ASP A 182 22.14 6.61 -11.06
CA ASP A 182 23.59 6.47 -11.04
C ASP A 182 24.17 6.40 -12.47
N MET A 183 23.62 5.55 -13.34
CA MET A 183 24.04 5.44 -14.75
C MET A 183 23.86 6.74 -15.56
N LEU A 184 22.91 7.58 -15.17
CA LEU A 184 22.58 8.83 -15.88
C LEU A 184 23.14 10.08 -15.21
N ASP A 185 23.93 9.94 -14.16
CA ASP A 185 24.53 11.03 -13.40
C ASP A 185 23.48 12.01 -12.86
N ARG A 186 22.38 11.45 -12.27
CA ARG A 186 21.22 12.19 -11.76
C ARG A 186 21.11 12.12 -10.25
N ASP A 187 20.64 13.22 -9.66
CA ASP A 187 20.35 13.27 -8.22
C ASP A 187 19.14 12.41 -7.83
N GLU A 188 19.06 12.10 -6.53
CA GLU A 188 18.01 11.26 -5.95
C GLU A 188 16.60 11.79 -6.22
N ASP A 189 16.45 13.12 -6.36
CA ASP A 189 15.18 13.81 -6.50
C ASP A 189 14.77 14.04 -7.98
N SER A 190 15.61 13.63 -8.93
CA SER A 190 15.42 13.94 -10.36
C SER A 190 14.09 13.43 -10.91
N ALA A 191 13.72 12.18 -10.58
CA ALA A 191 12.47 11.58 -11.07
C ALA A 191 11.25 12.35 -10.52
N ARG A 192 11.24 12.66 -9.24
CA ARG A 192 10.15 13.41 -8.58
C ARG A 192 9.99 14.81 -9.17
N LYS A 193 11.10 15.52 -9.43
CA LYS A 193 11.09 16.85 -10.08
C LYS A 193 10.47 16.80 -11.47
N ILE A 194 10.84 15.81 -12.26
CA ILE A 194 10.32 15.63 -13.62
C ILE A 194 8.81 15.36 -13.58
N VAL A 195 8.39 14.39 -12.75
CA VAL A 195 6.98 14.02 -12.64
C VAL A 195 6.13 15.17 -12.10
N ALA A 196 6.58 15.89 -11.08
CA ALA A 196 5.85 17.05 -10.55
C ALA A 196 5.64 18.16 -11.56
N ARG A 197 6.61 18.34 -12.49
CA ARG A 197 6.50 19.33 -13.59
C ARG A 197 5.51 18.88 -14.67
N LEU A 198 5.46 17.59 -14.96
CA LEU A 198 4.62 17.04 -16.03
C LEU A 198 3.18 16.77 -15.57
N LEU A 199 2.97 16.43 -14.30
CA LEU A 199 1.66 16.05 -13.77
C LEU A 199 0.52 17.02 -14.11
N PRO A 200 0.69 18.36 -13.99
CA PRO A 200 -0.37 19.30 -14.35
C PRO A 200 -0.82 19.19 -15.80
N THR A 201 0.05 18.81 -16.75
CA THR A 201 -0.30 18.69 -18.16
C THR A 201 -1.28 17.56 -18.47
N PHE A 202 -1.46 16.61 -17.55
CA PHE A 202 -2.47 15.57 -17.65
C PHE A 202 -3.82 16.02 -17.10
N LEU A 203 -3.81 16.96 -16.16
CA LEU A 203 -5.02 17.37 -15.44
C LEU A 203 -5.67 18.62 -16.03
N PHE A 204 -4.87 19.51 -16.64
CA PHE A 204 -5.27 20.82 -17.18
C PHE A 204 -4.87 20.95 -18.65
#